data_ada51ef232f6188c29d6623e04eff860
#
_entry.id   ada51ef232f6188c29d6623e04eff860
#
_cell.length_a   1.000
_cell.length_b   1.000
_cell.length_c   1.000
_cell.angle_alpha   90.00
_cell.angle_beta   90.00
_cell.angle_gamma   90.00
#
_symmetry.space_group_name_H-M   'P 1'
#
loop_
_entity.id
_entity.type
_entity.pdbx_description
1 polymer ?
#
loop_
_entity_poly.entity_id
_entity_poly.type
_entity_poly.pdbx_seq_one_letter_code
_entity_poly.pdbx_strand_id
1 'polypeptide(L)'
;MNIITTARHFEMAHDDRHFAHTRLEKCGRFAPDIDEVHLVVTAENYRYIAEATLHLRQRELVVREEATDPRLAIDRVADRVEQQLRRLHDKRVDHKRAPGANGVAEPNGASDDDRPAGGGED
;
A
#
# COMPACT_ATOMS: atom_id res chain seq x y z
N MET A 1 14.64 1.09 5.64
CA MET A 1 13.19 1.23 5.86
C MET A 1 12.82 0.69 7.23
N ASN A 2 12.06 1.47 7.95
CA ASN A 2 11.64 1.07 9.28
C ASN A 2 10.16 0.69 9.23
N ILE A 3 9.81 -0.50 9.74
CA ILE A 3 8.43 -0.97 9.70
C ILE A 3 7.89 -1.07 11.11
N ILE A 4 6.81 -0.35 11.40
CA ILE A 4 6.17 -0.33 12.69
C ILE A 4 4.78 -0.93 12.53
N THR A 5 4.46 -1.95 13.34
CA THR A 5 3.17 -2.60 13.27
C THR A 5 2.43 -2.40 14.59
N THR A 6 1.20 -1.92 14.51
CA THR A 6 0.38 -1.65 15.69
C THR A 6 -0.95 -2.39 15.55
N ALA A 7 -1.39 -3.03 16.63
CA ALA A 7 -2.69 -3.67 16.69
C ALA A 7 -3.58 -2.88 17.64
N ARG A 8 -4.83 -2.63 17.24
CA ARG A 8 -5.77 -1.87 18.06
C ARG A 8 -7.00 -2.71 18.32
N HIS A 9 -7.38 -2.80 19.58
CA HIS A 9 -8.58 -3.53 20.03
C HIS A 9 -8.49 -5.04 19.84
N PHE A 10 -7.29 -5.58 19.66
CA PHE A 10 -7.04 -7.01 19.65
C PHE A 10 -5.54 -7.25 19.79
N GLU A 11 -5.18 -8.48 20.04
CA GLU A 11 -3.77 -8.82 20.18
C GLU A 11 -3.34 -9.56 18.91
N MET A 12 -2.39 -9.00 18.19
CA MET A 12 -1.94 -9.60 16.94
C MET A 12 -1.01 -10.77 17.20
N ALA A 13 -1.27 -11.89 16.55
CA ALA A 13 -0.43 -13.06 16.69
C ALA A 13 0.98 -12.76 16.15
N HIS A 14 1.96 -13.38 16.77
CA HIS A 14 3.35 -13.17 16.36
C HIS A 14 3.56 -13.52 14.88
N ASP A 15 2.96 -14.61 14.43
CA ASP A 15 3.08 -15.01 13.03
C ASP A 15 2.50 -13.98 12.06
N ASP A 16 1.41 -13.36 12.45
CA ASP A 16 0.79 -12.34 11.60
C ASP A 16 1.66 -11.10 11.55
N ARG A 17 2.30 -10.75 12.66
CA ARG A 17 3.21 -9.62 12.70
C ARG A 17 4.42 -9.88 11.82
N HIS A 18 4.94 -11.10 11.87
CA HIS A 18 6.07 -11.49 11.04
C HIS A 18 5.69 -11.46 9.55
N PHE A 19 4.49 -11.95 9.25
CA PHE A 19 3.97 -11.94 7.90
C PHE A 19 3.90 -10.50 7.35
N ALA A 20 3.40 -9.59 8.19
CA ALA A 20 3.28 -8.19 7.79
C ALA A 20 4.66 -7.60 7.47
N HIS A 21 5.64 -7.85 8.33
CA HIS A 21 6.99 -7.34 8.10
C HIS A 21 7.57 -7.88 6.80
N THR A 22 7.44 -9.17 6.58
CA THR A 22 7.98 -9.79 5.38
C THR A 22 7.35 -9.23 4.11
N ARG A 23 6.02 -9.08 4.13
CA ARG A 23 5.32 -8.56 2.96
C ARG A 23 5.68 -7.11 2.67
N LEU A 24 5.78 -6.30 3.71
CA LEU A 24 6.09 -4.88 3.52
C LEU A 24 7.52 -4.65 3.12
N GLU A 25 8.44 -5.47 3.61
CA GLU A 25 9.83 -5.37 3.21
C GLU A 25 9.98 -5.65 1.71
N LYS A 26 9.23 -6.60 1.19
CA LYS A 26 9.28 -6.90 -0.23
C LYS A 26 8.82 -5.71 -1.07
N CYS A 27 7.87 -4.95 -0.57
CA CYS A 27 7.38 -3.79 -1.29
C CYS A 27 8.45 -2.73 -1.44
N GLY A 28 9.41 -2.71 -0.53
CA GLY A 28 10.48 -1.71 -0.54
C GLY A 28 11.33 -1.72 -1.79
N ARG A 29 11.34 -2.83 -2.52
CA ARG A 29 12.15 -2.90 -3.73
C ARG A 29 11.61 -1.96 -4.84
N PHE A 30 10.36 -1.55 -4.75
CA PHE A 30 9.79 -0.67 -5.76
C PHE A 30 9.97 0.81 -5.38
N ALA A 31 10.39 1.09 -4.17
CA ALA A 31 10.57 2.47 -3.74
C ALA A 31 11.67 2.55 -2.69
N PRO A 32 12.92 2.63 -3.12
CA PRO A 32 14.04 2.66 -2.16
C PRO A 32 14.07 3.90 -1.29
N ASP A 33 13.27 4.90 -1.62
CA ASP A 33 13.22 6.11 -0.83
C ASP A 33 12.17 6.05 0.29
N ILE A 34 11.64 4.88 0.61
CA ILE A 34 10.74 4.75 1.74
C ILE A 34 11.56 4.79 3.03
N ASP A 35 11.23 5.74 3.90
CA ASP A 35 11.90 5.84 5.19
C ASP A 35 11.20 4.98 6.23
N GLU A 36 9.89 4.99 6.23
CA GLU A 36 9.13 4.30 7.25
C GLU A 36 7.78 3.83 6.75
N VAL A 37 7.34 2.69 7.23
CA VAL A 37 5.99 2.18 6.97
C VAL A 37 5.34 1.91 8.31
N HIS A 38 4.19 2.50 8.55
CA HIS A 38 3.44 2.26 9.76
C HIS A 38 2.15 1.54 9.40
N LEU A 39 2.03 0.30 9.85
CA LEU A 39 0.84 -0.49 9.61
C LEU A 39 0.02 -0.57 10.90
N VAL A 40 -1.22 -0.14 10.83
CA VAL A 40 -2.14 -0.22 11.96
C VAL A 40 -3.26 -1.17 11.56
N VAL A 41 -3.50 -2.20 12.37
CA VAL A 41 -4.61 -3.11 12.14
C VAL A 41 -5.57 -2.96 13.31
N THR A 42 -6.81 -2.63 13.03
CA THR A 42 -7.82 -2.37 14.05
C THR A 42 -8.93 -3.42 13.94
N ALA A 43 -9.27 -4.02 15.07
CA ALA A 43 -10.42 -4.92 15.11
C ALA A 43 -11.67 -4.09 15.34
N GLU A 44 -12.67 -4.24 14.48
CA GLU A 44 -13.87 -3.46 14.60
C GLU A 44 -15.07 -4.30 14.24
N ASN A 45 -15.92 -4.56 15.20
CA ASN A 45 -17.08 -5.42 15.01
C ASN A 45 -16.67 -6.81 14.49
N TYR A 46 -17.02 -7.15 13.27
CA TYR A 46 -16.71 -8.46 12.74
C TYR A 46 -15.62 -8.43 11.69
N ARG A 47 -14.86 -7.36 11.66
CA ARG A 47 -13.84 -7.20 10.63
C ARG A 47 -12.57 -6.60 11.19
N TYR A 48 -11.53 -6.64 10.37
CA TYR A 48 -10.25 -6.04 10.71
C TYR A 48 -9.91 -5.04 9.61
N ILE A 49 -9.49 -3.85 10.03
CA ILE A 49 -9.14 -2.78 9.09
C ILE A 49 -7.64 -2.58 9.17
N ALA A 50 -6.96 -2.75 8.04
CA ALA A 50 -5.52 -2.53 7.97
C ALA A 50 -5.26 -1.24 7.23
N GLU A 51 -4.46 -0.37 7.83
CA GLU A 51 -4.10 0.89 7.22
C GLU A 51 -2.58 1.03 7.23
N ALA A 52 -1.99 1.20 6.07
CA ALA A 52 -0.55 1.37 5.96
C ALA A 52 -0.26 2.81 5.53
N THR A 53 0.61 3.47 6.30
CA THR A 53 1.08 4.81 5.96
C THR A 53 2.54 4.68 5.60
N LEU A 54 2.89 5.08 4.39
CA LEU A 54 4.25 5.00 3.91
C LEU A 54 4.82 6.40 3.79
N HIS A 55 5.98 6.61 4.42
CA HIS A 55 6.65 7.90 4.35
C HIS A 55 7.80 7.80 3.35
N LEU A 56 7.61 8.43 2.21
CA LEU A 56 8.64 8.49 1.19
C LEU A 56 9.30 9.87 1.27
N ARG A 57 10.39 10.03 0.54
CA ARG A 57 11.15 11.26 0.64
C ARG A 57 10.33 12.54 0.43
N GLN A 58 9.47 12.54 -0.54
CA GLN A 58 8.71 13.75 -0.86
C GLN A 58 7.21 13.60 -0.80
N ARG A 59 6.72 12.48 -0.27
CA ARG A 59 5.28 12.27 -0.20
C ARG A 59 4.94 11.20 0.82
N GLU A 60 3.68 11.14 1.14
CA GLU A 60 3.16 10.15 2.03
C GLU A 60 2.05 9.42 1.31
N LEU A 61 2.02 8.10 1.43
CA LEU A 61 0.94 7.30 0.85
C LEU A 61 0.19 6.62 1.97
N VAL A 62 -1.12 6.62 1.87
CA VAL A 62 -1.97 5.93 2.85
C VAL A 62 -2.84 4.95 2.10
N VAL A 63 -2.81 3.68 2.50
CA VAL A 63 -3.57 2.62 1.87
C VAL A 63 -4.36 1.91 2.93
N ARG A 64 -5.62 1.62 2.67
CA ARG A 64 -6.51 1.01 3.64
C ARG A 64 -7.29 -0.13 3.02
N GLU A 65 -7.40 -1.24 3.75
CA GLU A 65 -8.19 -2.41 3.32
C GLU A 65 -8.83 -3.06 4.53
N GLU A 66 -9.83 -3.87 4.30
CA GLU A 66 -10.46 -4.58 5.40
C GLU A 66 -10.75 -6.02 5.01
N ALA A 67 -10.90 -6.87 6.01
CA ALA A 67 -11.16 -8.28 5.81
C ALA A 67 -11.74 -8.87 7.09
N THR A 68 -12.14 -10.13 7.02
CA THR A 68 -12.76 -10.79 8.17
C THR A 68 -11.73 -11.37 9.15
N ASP A 69 -10.46 -11.37 8.80
CA ASP A 69 -9.42 -11.80 9.73
C ASP A 69 -8.16 -10.96 9.51
N PRO A 70 -7.31 -10.87 10.52
CA PRO A 70 -6.18 -9.93 10.46
C PRO A 70 -5.17 -10.27 9.37
N ARG A 71 -4.85 -11.53 9.17
CA ARG A 71 -3.86 -11.88 8.15
C ARG A 71 -4.35 -11.51 6.75
N LEU A 72 -5.63 -11.73 6.49
CA LEU A 72 -6.20 -11.38 5.20
C LEU A 72 -6.20 -9.87 4.98
N ALA A 73 -6.51 -9.11 6.04
CA ALA A 73 -6.48 -7.65 5.96
C ALA A 73 -5.05 -7.16 5.64
N ILE A 74 -4.06 -7.76 6.31
CA ILE A 74 -2.66 -7.42 6.08
C ILE A 74 -2.28 -7.75 4.64
N ASP A 75 -2.68 -8.92 4.17
CA ASP A 75 -2.35 -9.34 2.82
C ASP A 75 -2.95 -8.39 1.78
N ARG A 76 -4.19 -8.01 1.97
CA ARG A 76 -4.86 -7.08 1.07
C ARG A 76 -4.21 -5.71 1.05
N VAL A 77 -3.87 -5.17 2.22
CA VAL A 77 -3.25 -3.86 2.27
C VAL A 77 -1.85 -3.91 1.66
N ALA A 78 -1.12 -5.01 1.86
CA ALA A 78 0.21 -5.13 1.28
C ALA A 78 0.14 -5.22 -0.24
N ASP A 79 -0.87 -5.90 -0.77
CA ASP A 79 -1.07 -5.95 -2.22
C ASP A 79 -1.34 -4.55 -2.77
N ARG A 80 -2.15 -3.76 -2.06
CA ARG A 80 -2.45 -2.41 -2.50
C ARG A 80 -1.22 -1.52 -2.43
N VAL A 81 -0.43 -1.67 -1.39
CA VAL A 81 0.82 -0.93 -1.25
C VAL A 81 1.73 -1.25 -2.44
N GLU A 82 1.86 -2.52 -2.75
CA GLU A 82 2.70 -2.94 -3.85
C GLU A 82 2.22 -2.36 -5.17
N GLN A 83 0.93 -2.38 -5.41
CA GLN A 83 0.36 -1.81 -6.63
C GLN A 83 0.64 -0.31 -6.74
N GLN A 84 0.48 0.41 -5.64
CA GLN A 84 0.74 1.84 -5.64
C GLN A 84 2.21 2.15 -5.90
N LEU A 85 3.11 1.40 -5.27
CA LEU A 85 4.53 1.62 -5.46
C LEU A 85 4.99 1.25 -6.86
N ARG A 86 4.42 0.18 -7.42
CA ARG A 86 4.73 -0.19 -8.80
C ARG A 86 4.29 0.90 -9.76
N ARG A 87 3.12 1.47 -9.52
CA ARG A 87 2.61 2.53 -10.36
C ARG A 87 3.52 3.76 -10.31
N LEU A 88 4.01 4.11 -9.12
CA LEU A 88 4.94 5.21 -9.00
C LEU A 88 6.26 4.91 -9.71
N HIS A 89 6.73 3.68 -9.57
CA HIS A 89 7.97 3.25 -10.21
C HIS A 89 7.84 3.32 -11.74
N ASP A 90 6.76 2.77 -12.26
CA ASP A 90 6.52 2.76 -13.70
C ASP A 90 6.38 4.16 -14.27
N LYS A 91 5.72 5.03 -13.52
CA LYS A 91 5.57 6.40 -13.94
C LYS A 91 6.91 7.09 -14.08
N ARG A 92 7.83 6.86 -13.16
CA ARG A 92 9.14 7.45 -13.22
C ARG A 92 9.91 6.95 -14.44
N VAL A 93 9.82 5.64 -14.69
CA VAL A 93 10.51 5.04 -15.82
C VAL A 93 9.95 5.57 -17.14
N ASP A 94 8.63 5.62 -17.27
CA ASP A 94 7.99 6.13 -18.46
C ASP A 94 8.35 7.58 -18.73
N HIS A 95 8.33 8.38 -17.69
CA HIS A 95 8.67 9.77 -17.80
C HIS A 95 10.11 9.96 -18.31
N LYS A 96 11.00 9.10 -17.85
CA LYS A 96 12.34 9.18 -18.27
C LYS A 96 12.51 8.74 -19.67
N ARG A 97 11.83 7.68 -20.09
CA ARG A 97 12.05 7.07 -21.33
C ARG A 97 11.44 7.75 -22.50
N ALA A 98 10.29 8.23 -22.41
CA ALA A 98 9.61 8.75 -23.57
C ALA A 98 8.70 9.86 -23.23
N PRO A 99 9.21 10.99 -23.07
CA PRO A 99 8.42 12.09 -22.69
C PRO A 99 7.28 12.32 -23.61
N GLY A 100 7.49 12.19 -24.81
CA GLY A 100 6.42 12.51 -25.69
C GLY A 100 5.30 11.53 -25.66
N ALA A 101 5.68 10.35 -25.65
CA ALA A 101 4.72 9.36 -25.75
C ALA A 101 3.82 9.32 -24.63
N ASN A 102 4.21 9.79 -23.66
CA ASN A 102 3.44 9.62 -22.68
C ASN A 102 2.36 10.32 -22.54
N GLY A 103 2.28 11.10 -23.11
CA GLY A 103 1.14 11.72 -23.00
C GLY A 103 0.03 10.99 -22.85
N VAL A 104 -0.01 10.10 -23.26
CA VAL A 104 -1.05 9.39 -23.21
C VAL A 104 -1.47 8.90 -22.08
N ALA A 105 -1.39 8.61 -21.79
CA ALA A 105 -1.94 8.03 -20.84
C ALA A 105 -2.48 8.42 -19.87
N GLU A 106 -2.82 8.53 -19.90
CA GLU A 106 -3.19 8.64 -19.08
C GLU A 106 -3.92 8.37 -18.51
N PRO A 107 -4.23 8.09 -18.62
CA PRO A 107 -4.83 7.83 -18.01
C PRO A 107 -5.30 7.57 -17.18
N ASN A 108 -5.48 7.77 -17.37
CA ASN A 108 -5.76 7.49 -16.75
C ASN A 108 -5.92 7.11 -15.91
N GLY A 109 -5.99 7.24 -15.98
CA GLY A 109 -6.01 6.95 -15.25
C GLY A 109 -6.26 6.71 -14.48
N ALA A 110 -6.43 7.01 -14.63
CA ALA A 110 -6.54 6.86 -13.96
C ALA A 110 -6.97 6.67 -13.24
N SER A 111 -7.27 6.90 -13.35
CA SER A 111 -7.50 6.77 -12.86
C SER A 111 -8.00 6.38 -12.24
N ASP A 112 -8.26 6.58 -12.23
CA ASP A 112 -8.53 6.35 -11.90
C ASP A 112 -8.91 5.93 -11.27
N ASP A 113 -9.10 6.15 -11.21
CA ASP A 113 -9.23 5.95 -10.87
C ASP A 113 -9.61 5.59 -10.28
N ASP A 114 -9.85 5.80 -10.25
CA ASP A 114 -9.98 5.62 -9.90
C ASP A 114 -10.54 5.19 -9.29
N ARG A 115 -10.91 5.22 -9.24
CA ARG A 115 -11.25 5.00 -8.85
C ARG A 115 -11.55 4.47 -8.26
N PRO A 116 -11.69 4.55 -8.31
CA PRO A 116 -11.88 4.12 -7.96
C PRO A 116 -12.10 3.58 -7.48
N ALA A 117 -12.38 3.63 -7.39
CA ALA A 117 -12.34 3.23 -7.24
C ALA A 117 -12.45 2.84 -6.80
N GLY A 118 -12.88 2.78 -6.75
CA GLY A 118 -12.78 2.62 -6.60
C GLY A 118 -12.88 2.31 -6.15
N GLY A 119 -13.31 2.28 -6.18
CA GLY A 119 -13.20 2.19 -6.08
C GLY A 119 -13.40 1.91 -5.79
N GLY A 120 -13.78 1.90 -5.89
CA GLY A 120 -13.70 1.88 -5.98
C GLY A 120 -14.03 1.57 -5.89
N GLU A 121 -14.26 1.67 -6.01
CA GLU A 121 -14.20 1.55 -6.28
C GLU A 121 -14.20 1.28 -6.13
N ASP A 122 -14.58 1.27 -6.07
CA ASP A 122 -14.27 1.22 -6.24
C ASP A 122 -14.29 1.15 -6.15
#